data_03334155ebdc0049a283ff97d69186a0
#
_entry.id   03334155ebdc0049a283ff97d69186a0
#
_cell.length_a   1.000
_cell.length_b   1.000
_cell.length_c   1.000
_cell.angle_alpha   90.00
_cell.angle_beta   90.00
_cell.angle_gamma   90.00
#
_symmetry.space_group_name_H-M   'P 1'
#
loop_
_entity.id
_entity.type
_entity.pdbx_description
1 polymer ?
#
loop_
_entity_poly.entity_id
_entity_poly.type
_entity_poly.pdbx_seq_one_letter_code
_entity_poly.pdbx_strand_id
1 'polypeptide(L)'
;MTVTANNKEIIMAGMNLNVKNDGITFGSNIMDIEVPKPLRKKIRSGIDFVDAAYGGHGFTPSAVTLFTGTPGSGKTTLMLTLADQLTKQGAVVVFNTAEESLFQVKLVAERLGLKHGFAAGQETHVPTLLENCEKMIAKNPGKPFFLIVDSLQCLNDGKYGMNTNSKTSSRCLS
;
A
#
# COMPACT_ATOMS: atom_id res chain seq x y z
N MET A 1 -32.42 -24.49 -4.71
CA MET A 1 -31.14 -24.05 -5.30
C MET A 1 -30.47 -23.17 -4.25
N THR A 2 -29.54 -23.73 -3.51
CA THR A 2 -28.84 -23.05 -2.40
C THR A 2 -27.59 -22.40 -2.97
N VAL A 3 -27.55 -21.09 -2.99
CA VAL A 3 -26.36 -20.33 -3.41
C VAL A 3 -25.43 -20.27 -2.21
N THR A 4 -24.39 -21.07 -2.22
CA THR A 4 -23.28 -21.01 -1.27
C THR A 4 -22.45 -19.78 -1.62
N ALA A 5 -22.49 -18.75 -0.75
CA ALA A 5 -21.59 -17.60 -0.84
C ALA A 5 -20.17 -18.07 -0.54
N ASN A 6 -19.28 -17.97 -1.52
CA ASN A 6 -17.85 -18.18 -1.36
C ASN A 6 -17.29 -17.12 -0.40
N ASN A 7 -16.85 -17.58 0.79
CA ASN A 7 -16.00 -16.81 1.68
C ASN A 7 -14.68 -16.47 0.94
N LYS A 8 -14.59 -15.30 0.34
CA LYS A 8 -13.30 -14.72 -0.04
C LYS A 8 -12.63 -14.22 1.25
N GLU A 9 -11.68 -14.98 1.75
CA GLU A 9 -10.72 -14.46 2.71
C GLU A 9 -9.96 -13.33 2.04
N ILE A 10 -10.20 -12.10 2.49
CA ILE A 10 -9.38 -10.97 2.10
C ILE A 10 -8.12 -11.05 2.97
N ILE A 11 -7.09 -11.70 2.45
CA ILE A 11 -5.75 -11.68 3.06
C ILE A 11 -5.17 -10.29 2.75
N MET A 12 -5.33 -9.37 3.69
CA MET A 12 -4.68 -8.06 3.63
C MET A 12 -3.31 -8.14 4.28
N ALA A 13 -2.32 -7.74 3.50
CA ALA A 13 -0.91 -7.82 3.82
C ALA A 13 -0.56 -7.29 5.22
N GLY A 14 -0.02 -8.15 6.07
CA GLY A 14 0.58 -7.81 7.37
C GLY A 14 -0.32 -7.85 8.60
N MET A 15 -1.62 -7.90 8.48
CA MET A 15 -2.54 -8.33 9.52
C MET A 15 -3.46 -9.37 8.91
N ASN A 16 -3.54 -10.56 9.52
CA ASN A 16 -4.60 -11.52 9.25
C ASN A 16 -5.90 -10.92 9.80
N LEU A 17 -6.42 -9.92 9.09
CA LEU A 17 -7.74 -9.38 9.34
C LEU A 17 -8.73 -10.37 8.72
N ASN A 18 -8.92 -11.51 9.40
CA ASN A 18 -10.12 -12.31 9.23
C ASN A 18 -11.31 -11.45 9.70
N VAL A 19 -11.61 -10.41 8.94
CA VAL A 19 -12.85 -9.65 9.10
C VAL A 19 -13.93 -10.50 8.48
N LYS A 20 -14.39 -11.49 9.24
CA LYS A 20 -15.64 -12.13 8.92
C LYS A 20 -16.71 -11.05 9.02
N ASN A 21 -17.41 -10.81 7.93
CA ASN A 21 -18.64 -9.99 7.93
C ASN A 21 -19.78 -10.79 8.61
N ASP A 22 -19.47 -11.46 9.72
CA ASP A 22 -20.44 -12.28 10.42
C ASP A 22 -21.53 -11.38 11.01
N GLY A 23 -22.68 -11.40 10.36
CA GLY A 23 -23.87 -10.68 10.83
C GLY A 23 -24.16 -9.33 10.15
N ILE A 24 -23.29 -8.84 9.26
CA ILE A 24 -23.58 -7.61 8.50
C ILE A 24 -24.30 -7.99 7.21
N THR A 25 -25.56 -7.57 7.07
CA THR A 25 -26.38 -7.79 5.87
C THR A 25 -26.62 -6.47 5.15
N PHE A 26 -26.98 -6.56 3.85
CA PHE A 26 -27.40 -5.38 3.11
C PHE A 26 -28.62 -4.73 3.82
N GLY A 27 -28.52 -3.43 4.10
CA GLY A 27 -29.55 -2.68 4.84
C GLY A 27 -29.31 -2.57 6.35
N SER A 28 -28.22 -3.16 6.88
CA SER A 28 -27.82 -2.91 8.29
C SER A 28 -27.57 -1.42 8.54
N ASN A 29 -27.97 -0.95 9.72
CA ASN A 29 -27.66 0.44 10.10
C ASN A 29 -26.14 0.54 10.35
N ILE A 30 -25.51 1.52 9.70
CA ILE A 30 -24.05 1.74 9.80
C ILE A 30 -23.59 2.00 11.24
N MET A 31 -24.44 2.58 12.08
CA MET A 31 -24.11 2.89 13.49
C MET A 31 -24.05 1.64 14.37
N ASP A 32 -24.70 0.55 13.95
CA ASP A 32 -24.74 -0.72 14.69
C ASP A 32 -23.59 -1.64 14.30
N ILE A 33 -22.79 -1.26 13.29
CA ILE A 33 -21.65 -2.05 12.82
C ILE A 33 -20.46 -1.83 13.74
N GLU A 34 -20.01 -2.92 14.40
CA GLU A 34 -18.80 -2.86 15.21
C GLU A 34 -17.54 -2.90 14.34
N VAL A 35 -16.72 -1.84 14.43
CA VAL A 35 -15.44 -1.77 13.72
C VAL A 35 -14.39 -2.60 14.43
N PRO A 36 -13.75 -3.59 13.77
CA PRO A 36 -12.70 -4.40 14.35
C PRO A 36 -11.56 -3.56 14.93
N LYS A 37 -11.08 -3.94 16.12
CA LYS A 37 -10.00 -3.22 16.83
C LYS A 37 -8.76 -2.94 15.98
N PRO A 38 -8.26 -3.87 15.14
CA PRO A 38 -7.11 -3.60 14.28
C PRO A 38 -7.32 -2.44 13.31
N LEU A 39 -8.52 -2.23 12.77
CA LEU A 39 -8.83 -1.12 11.86
C LEU A 39 -8.87 0.24 12.57
N ARG A 40 -9.04 0.26 13.88
CA ARG A 40 -8.99 1.48 14.69
C ARG A 40 -7.56 1.95 14.97
N LYS A 41 -6.56 1.06 14.83
CA LYS A 41 -5.15 1.37 15.08
C LYS A 41 -4.56 2.11 13.89
N LYS A 42 -4.56 3.43 13.95
CA LYS A 42 -3.93 4.28 12.92
C LYS A 42 -2.41 4.20 12.97
N ILE A 43 -1.78 4.40 11.82
CA ILE A 43 -0.32 4.39 11.65
C ILE A 43 0.10 5.77 11.18
N ARG A 44 0.81 6.50 12.03
CA ARG A 44 1.28 7.84 11.65
C ARG A 44 2.32 7.76 10.54
N SER A 45 2.26 8.73 9.64
CA SER A 45 3.24 8.83 8.56
C SER A 45 4.60 9.38 9.04
N GLY A 46 4.58 10.16 10.12
CA GLY A 46 5.72 10.96 10.59
C GLY A 46 5.91 12.26 9.80
N ILE A 47 4.95 12.61 8.95
CA ILE A 47 4.90 13.84 8.16
C ILE A 47 3.59 14.55 8.48
N ASP A 48 3.66 15.69 9.17
CA ASP A 48 2.49 16.34 9.76
C ASP A 48 1.38 16.68 8.76
N PHE A 49 1.71 17.19 7.58
CA PHE A 49 0.70 17.52 6.58
C PHE A 49 0.05 16.27 5.96
N VAL A 50 0.79 15.16 5.87
CA VAL A 50 0.23 13.87 5.43
C VAL A 50 -0.73 13.36 6.51
N ASP A 51 -0.31 13.33 7.77
CA ASP A 51 -1.16 12.91 8.88
C ASP A 51 -2.41 13.79 9.00
N ALA A 52 -2.30 15.12 8.79
CA ALA A 52 -3.41 16.05 8.78
C ALA A 52 -4.44 15.71 7.69
N ALA A 53 -4.00 15.33 6.49
CA ALA A 53 -4.89 14.89 5.42
C ALA A 53 -5.70 13.62 5.79
N TYR A 54 -5.22 12.84 6.77
CA TYR A 54 -5.90 11.67 7.35
C TYR A 54 -6.57 11.97 8.70
N GLY A 55 -6.98 13.21 8.92
CA GLY A 55 -7.62 13.61 10.15
C GLY A 55 -6.70 13.70 11.37
N GLY A 56 -5.39 13.87 11.15
CA GLY A 56 -4.38 14.03 12.20
C GLY A 56 -3.88 12.73 12.84
N HIS A 57 -4.39 11.59 12.41
CA HIS A 57 -4.11 10.30 13.06
C HIS A 57 -3.25 9.35 12.20
N GLY A 58 -3.00 9.69 10.94
CA GLY A 58 -2.26 8.86 9.99
C GLY A 58 -3.10 7.82 9.27
N PHE A 59 -2.43 6.87 8.63
CA PHE A 59 -3.05 5.89 7.75
C PHE A 59 -3.97 4.91 8.48
N THR A 60 -5.09 4.58 7.84
CA THR A 60 -5.93 3.45 8.24
C THR A 60 -5.28 2.17 7.73
N PRO A 61 -5.13 1.12 8.55
CA PRO A 61 -4.70 -0.19 8.08
C PRO A 61 -5.59 -0.70 6.94
N SER A 62 -4.98 -1.46 6.03
CA SER A 62 -5.70 -2.07 4.90
C SER A 62 -6.34 -1.07 3.91
N ALA A 63 -5.86 0.17 3.88
CA ALA A 63 -6.32 1.17 2.92
C ALA A 63 -5.34 1.31 1.75
N VAL A 64 -5.89 1.55 0.58
CA VAL A 64 -5.13 2.01 -0.59
C VAL A 64 -5.22 3.52 -0.66
N THR A 65 -4.08 4.17 -0.86
CA THR A 65 -4.00 5.62 -1.02
C THR A 65 -3.40 5.96 -2.37
N LEU A 66 -4.05 6.82 -3.12
CA LEU A 66 -3.55 7.31 -4.39
C LEU A 66 -3.08 8.77 -4.24
N PHE A 67 -1.78 9.00 -4.48
CA PHE A 67 -1.20 10.34 -4.55
C PHE A 67 -1.15 10.81 -6.00
N THR A 68 -1.85 11.87 -6.32
CA THR A 68 -1.91 12.44 -7.67
C THR A 68 -1.26 13.83 -7.71
N GLY A 69 -0.78 14.22 -8.87
CA GLY A 69 -0.18 15.53 -9.09
C GLY A 69 0.48 15.62 -10.45
N THR A 70 0.71 16.86 -10.91
CA THR A 70 1.37 17.12 -12.17
C THR A 70 2.81 16.59 -12.20
N PRO A 71 3.41 16.31 -13.37
CA PRO A 71 4.83 16.01 -13.49
C PRO A 71 5.67 17.09 -12.78
N GLY A 72 6.71 16.66 -12.06
CA GLY A 72 7.59 17.59 -11.33
C GLY A 72 7.03 18.14 -10.00
N SER A 73 5.81 17.77 -9.58
CA SER A 73 5.22 18.25 -8.32
C SER A 73 5.83 17.67 -7.04
N GLY A 74 6.87 16.85 -7.15
CA GLY A 74 7.56 16.28 -5.99
C GLY A 74 6.96 14.97 -5.45
N LYS A 75 6.11 14.27 -6.20
CA LYS A 75 5.49 12.99 -5.77
C LYS A 75 6.54 11.97 -5.31
N THR A 76 7.51 11.66 -6.15
CA THR A 76 8.61 10.72 -5.82
C THR A 76 9.38 11.17 -4.58
N THR A 77 9.68 12.46 -4.46
CA THR A 77 10.34 13.04 -3.28
C THR A 77 9.52 12.78 -2.01
N LEU A 78 8.21 13.06 -2.07
CA LEU A 78 7.31 12.81 -0.94
C LEU A 78 7.24 11.31 -0.61
N MET A 79 7.12 10.45 -1.60
CA MET A 79 7.02 8.99 -1.40
C MET A 79 8.30 8.41 -0.78
N LEU A 80 9.49 8.86 -1.22
CA LEU A 80 10.76 8.44 -0.62
C LEU A 80 10.91 8.94 0.82
N THR A 81 10.53 10.19 1.07
CA THR A 81 10.52 10.74 2.43
C THR A 81 9.55 9.97 3.34
N LEU A 82 8.36 9.63 2.83
CA LEU A 82 7.37 8.85 3.54
C LEU A 82 7.90 7.44 3.86
N ALA A 83 8.56 6.78 2.90
CA ALA A 83 9.17 5.48 3.10
C ALA A 83 10.20 5.51 4.25
N ASP A 84 11.08 6.51 4.28
CA ASP A 84 12.07 6.70 5.33
C ASP A 84 11.42 6.93 6.70
N GLN A 85 10.41 7.80 6.79
CA GLN A 85 9.72 8.10 8.03
C GLN A 85 8.92 6.92 8.59
N LEU A 86 8.25 6.16 7.73
CA LEU A 86 7.54 4.95 8.13
C LEU A 86 8.52 3.89 8.65
N THR A 87 9.66 3.71 7.97
CA THR A 87 10.71 2.79 8.42
C THR A 87 11.29 3.21 9.78
N LYS A 88 11.52 4.50 9.98
CA LYS A 88 11.93 5.08 11.28
C LYS A 88 10.97 4.69 12.41
N GLN A 89 9.70 4.55 12.14
CA GLN A 89 8.66 4.15 13.10
C GLN A 89 8.50 2.64 13.24
N GLY A 90 9.37 1.85 12.60
CA GLY A 90 9.40 0.40 12.71
C GLY A 90 8.50 -0.35 11.72
N ALA A 91 7.91 0.35 10.73
CA ALA A 91 7.21 -0.30 9.65
C ALA A 91 8.17 -1.00 8.68
N VAL A 92 7.72 -2.06 8.04
CA VAL A 92 8.37 -2.66 6.88
C VAL A 92 7.86 -1.96 5.64
N VAL A 93 8.76 -1.32 4.91
CA VAL A 93 8.40 -0.54 3.71
C VAL A 93 9.10 -1.10 2.49
N VAL A 94 8.35 -1.30 1.43
CA VAL A 94 8.85 -1.60 0.09
C VAL A 94 8.52 -0.41 -0.81
N PHE A 95 9.55 0.22 -1.38
CA PHE A 95 9.41 1.21 -2.43
C PHE A 95 9.67 0.51 -3.76
N ASN A 96 8.63 0.33 -4.56
CA ASN A 96 8.73 -0.29 -5.87
C ASN A 96 8.68 0.80 -6.95
N THR A 97 9.83 1.04 -7.58
CA THR A 97 9.89 1.92 -8.75
C THR A 97 9.56 1.14 -10.01
N ALA A 98 8.70 1.70 -10.85
CA ALA A 98 8.34 1.10 -12.13
C ALA A 98 8.78 1.96 -13.33
N GLU A 99 9.20 3.21 -13.09
CA GLU A 99 9.65 4.17 -14.10
C GLU A 99 11.15 4.40 -14.04
N GLU A 100 11.70 4.61 -12.83
CA GLU A 100 13.09 4.97 -12.64
C GLU A 100 13.95 3.76 -12.25
N SER A 101 15.23 3.78 -12.57
CA SER A 101 16.16 2.77 -12.08
C SER A 101 16.41 2.90 -10.58
N LEU A 102 16.72 1.80 -9.92
CA LEU A 102 17.09 1.80 -8.50
C LEU A 102 18.30 2.71 -8.21
N PHE A 103 19.20 2.91 -9.18
CA PHE A 103 20.32 3.84 -9.05
C PHE A 103 19.85 5.30 -8.98
N GLN A 104 18.87 5.68 -9.80
CA GLN A 104 18.28 7.02 -9.77
C GLN A 104 17.54 7.25 -8.44
N VAL A 105 16.74 6.29 -8.02
CA VAL A 105 16.07 6.33 -6.70
C VAL A 105 17.08 6.49 -5.57
N LYS A 106 18.21 5.76 -5.62
CA LYS A 106 19.28 5.86 -4.61
C LYS A 106 19.91 7.25 -4.59
N LEU A 107 20.21 7.85 -5.76
CA LEU A 107 20.75 9.20 -5.85
C LEU A 107 19.79 10.26 -5.26
N VAL A 108 18.47 10.09 -5.49
CA VAL A 108 17.47 10.98 -4.90
C VAL A 108 17.43 10.80 -3.39
N ALA A 109 17.45 9.56 -2.89
CA ALA A 109 17.47 9.26 -1.46
C ALA A 109 18.69 9.88 -0.75
N GLU A 110 19.87 9.84 -1.37
CA GLU A 110 21.08 10.49 -0.87
C GLU A 110 20.95 12.01 -0.84
N ARG A 111 20.46 12.60 -1.93
CA ARG A 111 20.21 14.05 -2.01
C ARG A 111 19.24 14.53 -0.93
N LEU A 112 18.23 13.72 -0.60
CA LEU A 112 17.26 14.01 0.45
C LEU A 112 17.80 13.75 1.87
N GLY A 113 18.96 13.13 2.00
CA GLY A 113 19.57 12.79 3.27
C GLY A 113 18.78 11.74 4.07
N LEU A 114 18.11 10.80 3.38
CA LEU A 114 17.35 9.74 4.03
C LEU A 114 18.28 8.79 4.78
N LYS A 115 17.86 8.34 5.98
CA LYS A 115 18.77 7.68 6.93
C LYS A 115 18.30 6.29 7.39
N HIS A 116 16.98 6.02 7.34
CA HIS A 116 16.45 4.82 7.99
C HIS A 116 16.41 3.60 7.07
N GLY A 117 16.55 3.83 5.77
CA GLY A 117 16.56 2.78 4.76
C GLY A 117 15.21 2.04 4.65
N PHE A 118 14.90 1.56 3.47
CA PHE A 118 13.71 0.74 3.19
C PHE A 118 14.06 -0.25 2.08
N ALA A 119 13.25 -1.29 1.92
CA ALA A 119 13.44 -2.21 0.81
C ALA A 119 13.03 -1.52 -0.51
N ALA A 120 13.79 -1.78 -1.57
CA ALA A 120 13.49 -1.25 -2.89
C ALA A 120 13.28 -2.39 -3.89
N GLY A 121 12.35 -2.23 -4.81
CA GLY A 121 12.05 -3.14 -5.90
C GLY A 121 11.91 -2.42 -7.22
N GLN A 122 12.01 -3.18 -8.32
CA GLN A 122 11.77 -2.69 -9.68
C GLN A 122 10.96 -3.77 -10.42
N GLU A 123 9.77 -4.06 -9.91
CA GLU A 123 8.89 -5.09 -10.45
C GLU A 123 7.65 -4.43 -11.06
N THR A 124 7.35 -4.79 -12.31
CA THR A 124 6.16 -4.28 -13.01
C THR A 124 5.03 -5.30 -13.09
N HIS A 125 5.32 -6.58 -12.91
CA HIS A 125 4.31 -7.64 -12.94
C HIS A 125 3.66 -7.78 -11.56
N VAL A 126 2.39 -7.39 -11.46
CA VAL A 126 1.65 -7.32 -10.18
C VAL A 126 1.65 -8.63 -9.40
N PRO A 127 1.36 -9.81 -10.01
CA PRO A 127 1.40 -11.07 -9.25
C PRO A 127 2.76 -11.34 -8.60
N THR A 128 3.86 -11.11 -9.31
CA THR A 128 5.22 -11.28 -8.78
C THR A 128 5.52 -10.28 -7.67
N LEU A 129 5.10 -9.02 -7.84
CA LEU A 129 5.25 -7.98 -6.83
C LEU A 129 4.54 -8.37 -5.53
N LEU A 130 3.30 -8.83 -5.62
CA LEU A 130 2.51 -9.26 -4.46
C LEU A 130 3.11 -10.47 -3.77
N GLU A 131 3.55 -11.49 -4.52
CA GLU A 131 4.25 -12.65 -3.96
C GLU A 131 5.51 -12.25 -3.18
N ASN A 132 6.28 -11.31 -3.70
CA ASN A 132 7.48 -10.79 -3.02
C ASN A 132 7.10 -10.02 -1.74
N CYS A 133 6.02 -9.24 -1.77
CA CYS A 133 5.49 -8.56 -0.59
C CYS A 133 5.06 -9.57 0.48
N GLU A 134 4.33 -10.62 0.13
CA GLU A 134 3.90 -11.68 1.05
C GLU A 134 5.08 -12.36 1.75
N LYS A 135 6.15 -12.66 1.00
CA LYS A 135 7.40 -13.21 1.56
C LYS A 135 8.03 -12.25 2.58
N MET A 136 7.99 -10.94 2.32
CA MET A 136 8.52 -9.93 3.25
C MET A 136 7.67 -9.80 4.50
N ILE A 137 6.36 -9.84 4.37
CA ILE A 137 5.41 -9.82 5.48
C ILE A 137 5.63 -11.03 6.39
N ALA A 138 5.74 -12.23 5.80
CA ALA A 138 5.97 -13.46 6.54
C ALA A 138 7.28 -13.45 7.36
N LYS A 139 8.31 -12.73 6.86
CA LYS A 139 9.58 -12.55 7.59
C LYS A 139 9.51 -11.50 8.71
N ASN A 140 8.46 -10.70 8.77
CA ASN A 140 8.32 -9.59 9.71
C ASN A 140 6.95 -9.62 10.43
N PRO A 141 6.62 -10.69 11.16
CA PRO A 141 5.31 -10.84 11.77
C PRO A 141 5.01 -9.70 12.75
N GLY A 142 3.77 -9.20 12.71
CA GLY A 142 3.28 -8.16 13.63
C GLY A 142 3.74 -6.73 13.35
N LYS A 143 4.61 -6.51 12.36
CA LYS A 143 4.99 -5.15 11.94
C LYS A 143 4.01 -4.61 10.89
N PRO A 144 3.70 -3.30 10.91
CA PRO A 144 3.00 -2.66 9.80
C PRO A 144 3.80 -2.82 8.50
N PHE A 145 3.10 -3.11 7.41
CA PHE A 145 3.71 -3.25 6.08
C PHE A 145 3.15 -2.18 5.14
N PHE A 146 4.01 -1.56 4.37
CA PHE A 146 3.66 -0.58 3.35
C PHE A 146 4.31 -0.93 2.02
N LEU A 147 3.50 -1.00 0.98
CA LEU A 147 3.97 -1.02 -0.41
C LEU A 147 3.71 0.36 -1.01
N ILE A 148 4.78 1.02 -1.45
CA ILE A 148 4.73 2.28 -2.20
C ILE A 148 5.11 1.96 -3.64
N VAL A 149 4.27 2.34 -4.59
CA VAL A 149 4.50 2.13 -6.03
C VAL A 149 4.60 3.47 -6.73
N ASP A 150 5.70 3.70 -7.42
CA ASP A 150 5.93 4.90 -8.24
C ASP A 150 6.40 4.48 -9.66
N SER A 151 5.50 4.43 -10.63
CA SER A 151 4.10 4.78 -10.59
C SER A 151 3.21 3.60 -11.00
N LEU A 152 1.91 3.70 -10.63
CA LEU A 152 0.90 2.67 -10.89
C LEU A 152 0.71 2.37 -12.38
N GLN A 153 0.85 3.38 -13.26
CA GLN A 153 0.63 3.21 -14.71
C GLN A 153 1.62 2.25 -15.38
N CYS A 154 2.76 1.99 -14.76
CA CYS A 154 3.76 1.07 -15.29
C CYS A 154 3.56 -0.38 -14.85
N LEU A 155 2.59 -0.64 -13.97
CA LEU A 155 2.27 -1.99 -13.55
C LEU A 155 1.42 -2.72 -14.60
N ASN A 156 1.60 -4.03 -14.68
CA ASN A 156 0.80 -4.92 -15.53
C ASN A 156 0.39 -6.19 -14.78
N ASP A 157 -0.76 -6.73 -15.14
CA ASP A 157 -1.29 -7.98 -14.56
C ASP A 157 -1.01 -9.22 -15.44
N GLY A 158 -0.24 -9.05 -16.51
CA GLY A 158 0.09 -10.09 -17.48
C GLY A 158 -1.05 -10.48 -18.44
N LYS A 159 -2.24 -9.90 -18.30
CA LYS A 159 -3.43 -10.33 -19.07
C LYS A 159 -3.69 -9.50 -20.33
N TYR A 160 -3.15 -8.29 -20.42
CA TYR A 160 -3.46 -7.34 -21.50
C TYR A 160 -2.24 -6.87 -22.30
N GLY A 161 -1.14 -7.59 -22.27
CA GLY A 161 0.10 -7.21 -22.93
C GLY A 161 0.82 -6.02 -22.25
N MET A 162 1.94 -5.59 -22.86
CA MET A 162 2.79 -4.55 -22.28
C MET A 162 2.23 -3.12 -22.34
N ASN A 163 1.10 -2.90 -23.02
CA ASN A 163 0.51 -1.57 -23.11
C ASN A 163 -0.29 -1.25 -21.85
N THR A 164 0.31 -0.47 -20.97
CA THR A 164 -0.36 0.12 -19.82
C THR A 164 -1.44 1.08 -20.30
N ASN A 165 -2.67 0.76 -20.03
CA ASN A 165 -3.82 1.62 -20.26
C ASN A 165 -4.61 1.81 -18.96
N SER A 166 -5.59 2.71 -18.99
CA SER A 166 -6.43 2.99 -17.82
C SER A 166 -7.12 1.75 -17.26
N LYS A 167 -7.44 0.74 -18.09
CA LYS A 167 -8.06 -0.51 -17.66
C LYS A 167 -7.08 -1.38 -16.86
N THR A 168 -5.81 -1.48 -17.29
CA THR A 168 -4.78 -2.21 -16.56
C THR A 168 -4.54 -1.57 -15.20
N SER A 169 -4.37 -0.24 -15.14
CA SER A 169 -4.17 0.48 -13.89
C SER A 169 -5.33 0.32 -12.90
N SER A 170 -6.58 0.37 -13.39
CA SER A 170 -7.76 0.17 -12.53
C SER A 170 -7.81 -1.24 -11.93
N ARG A 171 -7.38 -2.26 -12.68
CA ARG A 171 -7.37 -3.65 -12.21
C ARG A 171 -6.23 -3.94 -11.24
N CYS A 172 -5.11 -3.23 -11.33
CA CYS A 172 -4.02 -3.37 -10.37
C CYS A 172 -4.40 -2.89 -8.96
N LEU A 173 -5.48 -2.12 -8.83
CA LEU A 173 -6.00 -1.60 -7.56
C LEU A 173 -7.14 -2.43 -6.97
N SER A 174 -7.70 -3.36 -7.73
CA SER A 174 -8.80 -4.24 -7.31
C SER A 174 -8.31 -5.60 -6.83
#